data_d7652df47d9676021362a254c3f642b4
#
_entry.id   d7652df47d9676021362a254c3f642b4
#
_cell.length_a   1.000
_cell.length_b   1.000
_cell.length_c   1.000
_cell.angle_alpha   90.00
_cell.angle_beta   90.00
_cell.angle_gamma   90.00
#
_symmetry.space_group_name_H-M   'P 1'
#
loop_
_entity.id
_entity.type
_entity.pdbx_description
1 polymer ?
#
loop_
_entity_poly.entity_id
_entity_poly.type
_entity_poly.pdbx_seq_one_letter_code
_entity_poly.pdbx_strand_id
1 'polypeptide(L)'
;SMLKQSQQAIFPRFGALFDVGFFHHLSSTSGLGRYAYVSGLSYFPGFFKNHSIRVAGGYQAKYQNEFLLTNKINFPRGHLQSVNSKMLSYSVDYKLPVAFPDWGLSRFLYLRRIELGFFYDQAFLRSRYVKNHVFNLRSTGGEIVFKSNVFRFFAPIDFGFRCSYLFNNKFDTDFLFNITFSL
;
A
#
# COMPACT_ATOMS: atom_id res chain seq x y z
N SER A 1 -19.83 1.26 11.20
CA SER A 1 -19.50 0.99 9.80
C SER A 1 -19.86 -0.46 9.48
N MET A 2 -20.92 -0.66 8.71
CA MET A 2 -21.33 -2.01 8.26
C MET A 2 -20.54 -2.35 7.00
N LEU A 3 -19.36 -2.94 7.18
CA LEU A 3 -18.61 -3.55 6.09
C LEU A 3 -19.14 -4.98 5.89
N LYS A 4 -20.12 -5.17 5.05
CA LYS A 4 -20.54 -6.51 4.60
C LYS A 4 -19.45 -7.04 3.65
N GLN A 5 -18.53 -7.82 4.19
CA GLN A 5 -17.50 -8.50 3.41
C GLN A 5 -17.90 -9.98 3.25
N SER A 6 -18.05 -10.43 2.03
CA SER A 6 -18.13 -11.87 1.73
C SER A 6 -16.79 -12.53 2.01
N GLN A 7 -16.78 -13.75 2.54
CA GLN A 7 -15.53 -14.51 2.79
C GLN A 7 -14.67 -14.70 1.52
N GLN A 8 -15.29 -14.65 0.36
CA GLN A 8 -14.61 -14.77 -0.95
C GLN A 8 -14.14 -13.42 -1.51
N ALA A 9 -14.62 -12.29 -1.01
CA ALA A 9 -14.19 -10.98 -1.47
C ALA A 9 -12.84 -10.60 -0.87
N ILE A 10 -11.95 -10.05 -1.69
CA ILE A 10 -10.61 -9.60 -1.26
C ILE A 10 -10.72 -8.33 -0.43
N PHE A 11 -11.55 -7.38 -0.90
CA PHE A 11 -11.83 -6.11 -0.23
C PHE A 11 -13.35 -5.96 -0.03
N PRO A 12 -13.77 -5.03 0.84
CA PRO A 12 -15.17 -4.64 0.93
C PRO A 12 -15.69 -4.19 -0.44
N ARG A 13 -16.95 -4.50 -0.76
CA ARG A 13 -17.55 -4.07 -2.04
C ARG A 13 -17.57 -2.55 -2.20
N PHE A 14 -17.89 -1.86 -1.12
CA PHE A 14 -17.84 -0.40 -1.04
C PHE A 14 -17.29 -0.02 0.33
N GLY A 15 -16.46 0.99 0.35
CA GLY A 15 -15.93 1.54 1.57
C GLY A 15 -15.06 2.75 1.28
N ALA A 16 -15.03 3.69 2.18
CA ALA A 16 -14.11 4.81 2.13
C ALA A 16 -13.56 5.08 3.52
N LEU A 17 -12.28 5.38 3.58
CA LEU A 17 -11.56 5.78 4.77
C LEU A 17 -10.83 7.08 4.47
N PHE A 18 -10.90 8.01 5.40
CA PHE A 18 -10.14 9.25 5.35
C PHE A 18 -9.35 9.39 6.65
N ASP A 19 -8.12 9.81 6.51
CA ASP A 19 -7.22 10.07 7.62
C ASP A 19 -6.55 11.43 7.43
N VAL A 20 -6.64 12.27 8.46
CA VAL A 20 -6.09 13.62 8.47
C VAL A 20 -5.28 13.80 9.74
N GLY A 21 -4.06 14.23 9.60
CA GLY A 21 -3.21 14.47 10.75
C GLY A 21 -2.40 15.74 10.63
N PHE A 22 -2.26 16.41 11.75
CA PHE A 22 -1.41 17.57 11.91
C PHE A 22 -0.56 17.40 13.15
N PHE A 23 0.74 17.51 12.99
CA PHE A 23 1.72 17.44 14.07
C PHE A 23 2.49 18.74 14.15
N HIS A 24 2.53 19.33 15.31
CA HIS A 24 3.30 20.53 15.62
C HIS A 24 4.12 20.28 16.86
N HIS A 25 5.42 20.49 16.74
CA HIS A 25 6.30 20.40 17.90
C HIS A 25 6.44 21.78 18.54
N LEU A 26 6.19 21.86 19.85
CA LEU A 26 6.15 23.11 20.61
C LEU A 26 7.50 23.51 21.24
N SER A 27 8.60 22.85 20.88
CA SER A 27 9.93 23.24 21.45
C SER A 27 10.47 24.50 20.81
N SER A 28 10.82 25.45 21.62
CA SER A 28 11.38 26.75 21.21
C SER A 28 12.87 26.72 20.84
N THR A 29 13.58 25.65 21.19
CA THR A 29 15.05 25.61 21.16
C THR A 29 15.63 24.88 19.94
N SER A 30 14.86 24.04 19.30
CA SER A 30 15.25 23.35 18.07
C SER A 30 14.10 23.44 17.10
N GLY A 31 14.36 23.86 15.88
CA GLY A 31 13.38 24.02 14.81
C GLY A 31 12.66 22.72 14.42
N LEU A 32 12.08 22.05 15.41
CA LEU A 32 11.32 20.80 15.28
C LEU A 32 10.05 21.04 14.49
N GLY A 33 9.91 20.28 13.43
CA GLY A 33 9.05 20.50 12.31
C GLY A 33 7.55 20.48 12.53
N ARG A 34 6.86 21.05 11.55
CA ARG A 34 5.41 20.87 11.34
C ARG A 34 5.20 19.81 10.27
N TYR A 35 4.21 18.99 10.47
CA TYR A 35 3.84 17.95 9.54
C TYR A 35 2.32 17.89 9.41
N ALA A 36 1.83 17.99 8.19
CA ALA A 36 0.41 17.84 7.89
C ALA A 36 0.23 16.81 6.80
N TYR A 37 -0.80 15.97 6.93
CA TYR A 37 -1.17 15.05 5.88
C TYR A 37 -2.68 14.85 5.81
N VAL A 38 -3.13 14.50 4.63
CA VAL A 38 -4.47 13.99 4.36
C VAL A 38 -4.32 12.76 3.47
N SER A 39 -5.00 11.69 3.79
CA SER A 39 -5.05 10.50 2.98
C SER A 39 -6.48 9.97 2.87
N GLY A 40 -6.78 9.38 1.73
CA GLY A 40 -8.05 8.75 1.44
C GLY A 40 -7.85 7.39 0.80
N LEU A 41 -8.75 6.48 1.11
CA LEU A 41 -8.78 5.13 0.58
C LEU A 41 -10.22 4.77 0.27
N SER A 42 -10.49 4.32 -0.94
CA SER A 42 -11.81 3.92 -1.38
C SER A 42 -11.76 2.55 -2.05
N TYR A 43 -12.79 1.78 -1.80
CA TYR A 43 -12.99 0.46 -2.38
C TYR A 43 -14.21 0.44 -3.29
N PHE A 44 -14.06 -0.21 -4.44
CA PHE A 44 -15.11 -0.39 -5.43
C PHE A 44 -15.17 -1.86 -5.87
N PRO A 45 -16.33 -2.34 -6.30
CA PRO A 45 -16.43 -3.64 -6.95
C PRO A 45 -15.65 -3.62 -8.27
N GLY A 46 -14.99 -4.73 -8.59
CA GLY A 46 -14.37 -4.91 -9.89
C GLY A 46 -15.38 -5.29 -10.97
N PHE A 47 -14.88 -5.55 -12.17
CA PHE A 47 -15.71 -5.87 -13.35
C PHE A 47 -16.41 -7.21 -13.24
N PHE A 48 -15.86 -8.15 -12.49
CA PHE A 48 -16.44 -9.48 -12.30
C PHE A 48 -16.71 -9.77 -10.82
N LYS A 49 -17.44 -10.85 -10.57
CA LYS A 49 -17.75 -11.31 -9.21
C LYS A 49 -16.44 -11.58 -8.43
N ASN A 50 -16.37 -11.08 -7.21
CA ASN A 50 -15.21 -11.18 -6.30
C ASN A 50 -13.96 -10.39 -6.71
N HIS A 51 -14.00 -9.65 -7.82
CA HIS A 51 -12.94 -8.69 -8.15
C HIS A 51 -13.12 -7.41 -7.33
N SER A 52 -12.04 -6.71 -7.09
CA SER A 52 -12.05 -5.50 -6.26
C SER A 52 -11.09 -4.46 -6.81
N ILE A 53 -11.53 -3.21 -6.76
CA ILE A 53 -10.70 -2.04 -7.07
C ILE A 53 -10.46 -1.30 -5.76
N ARG A 54 -9.22 -0.92 -5.53
CA ARG A 54 -8.83 -0.03 -4.44
C ARG A 54 -8.20 1.21 -5.04
N VAL A 55 -8.67 2.37 -4.64
CA VAL A 55 -8.11 3.66 -5.01
C VAL A 55 -7.64 4.33 -3.73
N ALA A 56 -6.38 4.69 -3.66
CA ALA A 56 -5.82 5.42 -2.54
C ALA A 56 -5.14 6.69 -3.05
N GLY A 57 -5.20 7.74 -2.25
CA GLY A 57 -4.54 8.99 -2.56
C GLY A 57 -4.22 9.76 -1.29
N GLY A 58 -3.23 10.64 -1.36
CA GLY A 58 -2.89 11.45 -0.21
C GLY A 58 -1.94 12.57 -0.56
N TYR A 59 -2.00 13.60 0.28
CA TYR A 59 -1.09 14.73 0.25
C TYR A 59 -0.43 14.89 1.60
N GLN A 60 0.86 15.13 1.60
CA GLN A 60 1.60 15.48 2.81
C GLN A 60 2.52 16.66 2.59
N ALA A 61 2.66 17.46 3.63
CA ALA A 61 3.59 18.58 3.68
C ALA A 61 4.37 18.54 4.98
N LYS A 62 5.69 18.59 4.86
CA LYS A 62 6.64 18.61 5.97
C LYS A 62 7.33 19.97 5.97
N TYR A 63 7.15 20.68 7.04
CA TYR A 63 7.76 21.99 7.25
C TYR A 63 8.83 21.85 8.32
N GLN A 64 10.08 22.15 8.00
CA GLN A 64 11.27 22.13 8.84
C GLN A 64 12.11 20.84 8.91
N ASN A 65 13.27 20.95 9.51
CA ASN A 65 14.52 20.68 8.82
C ASN A 65 15.42 19.64 9.46
N GLU A 66 15.26 19.26 10.72
CA GLU A 66 16.28 18.48 11.40
C GLU A 66 15.93 16.99 11.56
N PHE A 67 14.66 16.63 11.46
CA PHE A 67 14.25 15.24 11.61
C PHE A 67 13.71 14.62 10.31
N LEU A 68 14.15 13.41 10.03
CA LEU A 68 13.63 12.57 8.97
C LEU A 68 12.28 11.99 9.39
N LEU A 69 11.21 12.73 9.15
CA LEU A 69 9.86 12.23 9.36
C LEU A 69 9.51 11.22 8.25
N THR A 70 9.08 10.05 8.65
CA THR A 70 8.60 9.02 7.72
C THR A 70 7.39 9.50 6.93
N ASN A 71 7.21 8.99 5.72
CA ASN A 71 6.03 9.27 4.92
C ASN A 71 4.82 8.55 5.53
N LYS A 72 3.70 9.27 5.67
CA LYS A 72 2.42 8.70 6.12
C LYS A 72 1.53 8.28 4.96
N ILE A 73 1.74 8.88 3.80
CA ILE A 73 1.05 8.49 2.58
C ILE A 73 1.88 7.47 1.80
N ASN A 74 1.20 6.69 0.98
CA ASN A 74 1.83 5.62 0.21
C ASN A 74 2.86 6.17 -0.77
N PHE A 75 4.04 5.56 -0.77
CA PHE A 75 5.09 5.80 -1.74
C PHE A 75 4.93 4.82 -2.91
N PRO A 76 5.20 5.23 -4.16
CA PRO A 76 5.10 4.34 -5.32
C PRO A 76 5.98 3.10 -5.15
N ARG A 77 5.42 1.95 -5.43
CA ARG A 77 6.11 0.65 -5.30
C ARG A 77 7.30 0.56 -6.25
N GLY A 78 8.35 -0.14 -5.83
CA GLY A 78 9.60 -0.28 -6.59
C GLY A 78 10.53 0.93 -6.55
N HIS A 79 10.10 2.06 -5.99
CA HIS A 79 10.95 3.21 -5.78
C HIS A 79 11.48 3.28 -4.35
N LEU A 80 12.76 3.59 -4.19
CA LEU A 80 13.35 3.85 -2.88
C LEU A 80 12.75 5.12 -2.27
N GLN A 81 12.39 5.03 -0.99
CA GLN A 81 11.85 6.17 -0.28
C GLN A 81 12.89 7.30 -0.19
N SER A 82 12.51 8.47 -0.62
CA SER A 82 13.35 9.67 -0.60
C SER A 82 12.83 10.71 0.39
N VAL A 83 13.75 11.54 0.86
CA VAL A 83 13.41 12.70 1.71
C VAL A 83 12.76 13.77 0.87
N ASN A 84 11.53 14.12 1.21
CA ASN A 84 10.74 15.10 0.50
C ASN A 84 10.11 16.10 1.47
N SER A 85 9.87 17.31 0.98
CA SER A 85 9.16 18.36 1.72
C SER A 85 7.65 18.30 1.49
N LYS A 86 7.23 18.02 0.26
CA LYS A 86 5.83 17.85 -0.10
C LYS A 86 5.70 16.64 -1.00
N MET A 87 4.63 15.91 -0.84
CA MET A 87 4.32 14.73 -1.66
C MET A 87 2.82 14.66 -1.89
N LEU A 88 2.45 14.48 -3.13
CA LEU A 88 1.11 14.08 -3.56
C LEU A 88 1.24 12.70 -4.19
N SER A 89 0.49 11.72 -3.72
CA SER A 89 0.50 10.38 -4.28
C SER A 89 -0.90 9.86 -4.51
N TYR A 90 -1.03 9.02 -5.51
CA TYR A 90 -2.23 8.21 -5.72
C TYR A 90 -1.84 6.83 -6.24
N SER A 91 -2.67 5.85 -5.91
CA SER A 91 -2.52 4.47 -6.35
C SER A 91 -3.87 3.88 -6.70
N VAL A 92 -3.85 3.03 -7.71
CA VAL A 92 -5.00 2.22 -8.11
C VAL A 92 -4.56 0.77 -8.14
N ASP A 93 -5.28 -0.08 -7.42
CA ASP A 93 -5.06 -1.52 -7.40
C ASP A 93 -6.29 -2.23 -7.92
N TYR A 94 -6.09 -3.20 -8.78
CA TYR A 94 -7.10 -4.14 -9.22
C TYR A 94 -6.72 -5.53 -8.75
N LYS A 95 -7.56 -6.14 -7.92
CA LYS A 95 -7.30 -7.47 -7.36
C LYS A 95 -8.39 -8.45 -7.72
N LEU A 96 -7.97 -9.66 -8.04
CA LEU A 96 -8.86 -10.76 -8.40
C LEU A 96 -8.40 -12.05 -7.73
N PRO A 97 -9.32 -12.88 -7.23
CA PRO A 97 -9.02 -14.22 -6.82
C PRO A 97 -8.91 -15.11 -8.07
N VAL A 98 -7.76 -15.77 -8.22
CA VAL A 98 -7.50 -16.66 -9.36
C VAL A 98 -8.01 -18.06 -9.07
N ALA A 99 -7.74 -18.55 -7.88
CA ALA A 99 -8.11 -19.88 -7.48
C ALA A 99 -8.37 -19.99 -5.97
N PHE A 100 -9.24 -20.92 -5.63
CA PHE A 100 -9.49 -21.35 -4.26
C PHE A 100 -9.13 -22.85 -4.17
N PRO A 101 -7.84 -23.17 -4.12
CA PRO A 101 -7.41 -24.56 -4.18
C PRO A 101 -7.85 -25.37 -2.96
N ASP A 102 -8.01 -24.73 -1.81
CA ASP A 102 -8.35 -25.37 -0.54
C ASP A 102 -7.48 -26.61 -0.27
N TRP A 103 -6.19 -26.52 -0.60
CA TRP A 103 -5.24 -27.62 -0.49
C TRP A 103 -4.56 -27.63 0.88
N GLY A 104 -4.71 -28.75 1.58
CA GLY A 104 -3.89 -29.06 2.73
C GLY A 104 -2.59 -29.74 2.28
N LEU A 105 -1.48 -29.02 2.25
CA LEU A 105 -0.14 -29.59 2.04
C LEU A 105 0.33 -30.16 3.38
N SER A 106 0.01 -31.44 3.65
CA SER A 106 0.30 -32.08 4.94
C SER A 106 -0.43 -31.39 6.12
N ARG A 107 0.00 -31.66 7.33
CA ARG A 107 -0.54 -31.04 8.57
C ARG A 107 -0.06 -29.60 8.79
N PHE A 108 0.85 -29.10 7.97
CA PHE A 108 1.60 -27.88 8.25
C PHE A 108 1.10 -26.67 7.48
N LEU A 109 0.66 -26.82 6.22
CA LEU A 109 0.30 -25.70 5.36
C LEU A 109 -1.04 -25.97 4.69
N TYR A 110 -1.95 -24.99 4.79
CA TYR A 110 -3.22 -24.97 4.11
C TYR A 110 -3.31 -23.76 3.20
N LEU A 111 -3.28 -23.99 1.89
CA LEU A 111 -3.41 -22.95 0.87
C LEU A 111 -4.89 -22.67 0.59
N ARG A 112 -5.35 -21.52 1.06
CA ARG A 112 -6.75 -21.12 0.99
C ARG A 112 -7.12 -20.45 -0.32
N ARG A 113 -6.28 -19.51 -0.80
CA ARG A 113 -6.60 -18.68 -1.96
C ARG A 113 -5.33 -18.20 -2.64
N ILE A 114 -5.40 -18.07 -3.96
CA ILE A 114 -4.38 -17.41 -4.78
C ILE A 114 -4.99 -16.14 -5.35
N GLU A 115 -4.33 -15.01 -5.12
CA GLU A 115 -4.75 -13.69 -5.58
C GLU A 115 -3.76 -13.17 -6.62
N LEU A 116 -4.30 -12.57 -7.68
CA LEU A 116 -3.54 -11.79 -8.63
C LEU A 116 -3.92 -10.32 -8.47
N GLY A 117 -2.93 -9.45 -8.46
CA GLY A 117 -3.11 -8.01 -8.37
C GLY A 117 -2.40 -7.29 -9.49
N PHE A 118 -2.99 -6.21 -9.97
CA PHE A 118 -2.36 -5.24 -10.85
C PHE A 118 -2.43 -3.89 -10.19
N PHE A 119 -1.40 -3.08 -10.37
CA PHE A 119 -1.36 -1.78 -9.76
C PHE A 119 -0.75 -0.72 -10.67
N TYR A 120 -1.13 0.51 -10.38
CA TYR A 120 -0.52 1.71 -10.91
C TYR A 120 -0.36 2.71 -9.77
N ASP A 121 0.87 3.20 -9.58
CA ASP A 121 1.19 4.19 -8.57
C ASP A 121 1.83 5.41 -9.22
N GLN A 122 1.48 6.58 -8.73
CA GLN A 122 2.14 7.81 -9.12
C GLN A 122 2.33 8.73 -7.92
N ALA A 123 3.48 9.39 -7.85
CA ALA A 123 3.73 10.42 -6.85
C ALA A 123 4.48 11.61 -7.44
N PHE A 124 4.07 12.77 -7.00
CA PHE A 124 4.74 14.04 -7.25
C PHE A 124 5.43 14.47 -5.96
N LEU A 125 6.75 14.54 -6.02
CA LEU A 125 7.61 14.82 -4.88
C LEU A 125 8.30 16.17 -5.07
N ARG A 126 8.22 17.04 -4.08
CA ARG A 126 9.08 18.21 -4.03
C ARG A 126 10.29 17.90 -3.17
N SER A 127 11.48 17.94 -3.80
CA SER A 127 12.72 17.72 -3.07
C SER A 127 12.90 18.82 -2.00
N ARG A 128 13.54 18.41 -0.93
CA ARG A 128 13.97 19.33 0.12
C ARG A 128 15.27 20.05 -0.23
N TYR A 129 16.15 19.35 -0.93
CA TYR A 129 17.50 19.82 -1.21
C TYR A 129 17.61 20.65 -2.50
N VAL A 130 16.72 20.39 -3.46
CA VAL A 130 16.71 21.09 -4.74
C VAL A 130 15.48 21.98 -4.81
N LYS A 131 15.68 23.30 -4.69
CA LYS A 131 14.60 24.28 -4.81
C LYS A 131 13.91 24.16 -6.17
N ASN A 132 12.57 24.12 -6.14
CA ASN A 132 11.68 24.10 -7.31
C ASN A 132 11.74 22.86 -8.22
N HIS A 133 12.42 21.80 -7.85
CA HIS A 133 12.38 20.58 -8.64
C HIS A 133 11.26 19.63 -8.15
N VAL A 134 10.37 19.28 -9.04
CA VAL A 134 9.31 18.30 -8.78
C VAL A 134 9.67 17.00 -9.50
N PHE A 135 9.86 15.96 -8.73
CA PHE A 135 10.07 14.61 -9.27
C PHE A 135 8.72 13.95 -9.47
N ASN A 136 8.51 13.36 -10.64
CA ASN A 136 7.34 12.56 -10.94
C ASN A 136 7.77 11.10 -10.98
N LEU A 137 7.39 10.35 -9.96
CA LEU A 137 7.65 8.91 -9.87
C LEU A 137 6.42 8.16 -10.29
N ARG A 138 6.59 7.19 -11.18
CA ARG A 138 5.52 6.33 -11.67
C ARG A 138 5.97 4.89 -11.65
N SER A 139 5.09 4.01 -11.24
CA SER A 139 5.30 2.57 -11.35
C SER A 139 3.99 1.87 -11.67
N THR A 140 4.11 0.77 -12.38
CA THR A 140 3.02 -0.16 -12.64
C THR A 140 3.53 -1.58 -12.50
N GLY A 141 2.65 -2.51 -12.21
CA GLY A 141 3.11 -3.89 -12.08
C GLY A 141 2.01 -4.86 -11.73
N GLY A 142 2.46 -6.07 -11.47
CA GLY A 142 1.60 -7.16 -11.02
C GLY A 142 2.15 -7.84 -9.77
N GLU A 143 1.26 -8.43 -9.02
CA GLU A 143 1.61 -9.24 -7.84
C GLU A 143 0.78 -10.52 -7.83
N ILE A 144 1.40 -11.61 -7.41
CA ILE A 144 0.72 -12.86 -7.09
C ILE A 144 0.92 -13.14 -5.61
N VAL A 145 -0.18 -13.39 -4.91
CA VAL A 145 -0.17 -13.59 -3.46
C VAL A 145 -0.88 -14.90 -3.12
N PHE A 146 -0.20 -15.73 -2.36
CA PHE A 146 -0.69 -16.99 -1.83
C PHE A 146 -1.14 -16.77 -0.40
N LYS A 147 -2.44 -16.91 -0.16
CA LYS A 147 -3.05 -16.82 1.16
C LYS A 147 -3.07 -18.19 1.80
N SER A 148 -2.29 -18.38 2.84
CA SER A 148 -2.17 -19.67 3.51
C SER A 148 -2.36 -19.57 5.03
N ASN A 149 -2.69 -20.69 5.65
CA ASN A 149 -2.68 -20.85 7.09
C ASN A 149 -1.67 -21.95 7.46
N VAL A 150 -0.88 -21.69 8.48
CA VAL A 150 0.13 -22.64 8.97
C VAL A 150 -0.35 -23.30 10.26
N PHE A 151 -0.10 -24.60 10.41
CA PHE A 151 -0.39 -25.44 11.59
C PHE A 151 -1.86 -25.52 12.02
N ARG A 152 -2.83 -25.31 11.13
CA ARG A 152 -4.25 -25.17 11.51
C ARG A 152 -4.51 -24.09 12.56
N PHE A 153 -3.52 -23.30 12.93
CA PHE A 153 -3.68 -22.17 13.83
C PHE A 153 -4.23 -20.98 13.05
N PHE A 154 -4.87 -20.06 13.78
CA PHE A 154 -5.50 -18.85 13.26
C PHE A 154 -4.51 -17.77 12.78
N ALA A 155 -3.25 -18.12 12.52
CA ALA A 155 -2.26 -17.19 11.99
C ALA A 155 -2.18 -17.32 10.46
N PRO A 156 -2.84 -16.45 9.68
CA PRO A 156 -2.68 -16.43 8.24
C PRO A 156 -1.28 -15.97 7.89
N ILE A 157 -0.65 -16.69 6.97
CA ILE A 157 0.62 -16.34 6.36
C ILE A 157 0.39 -16.09 4.89
N ASP A 158 0.72 -14.88 4.47
CA ASP A 158 0.65 -14.47 3.10
C ASP A 158 2.06 -14.41 2.53
N PHE A 159 2.28 -15.05 1.40
CA PHE A 159 3.54 -14.93 0.66
C PHE A 159 3.26 -14.75 -0.83
N GLY A 160 4.19 -14.12 -1.52
CA GLY A 160 3.99 -13.84 -2.92
C GLY A 160 5.15 -13.12 -3.57
N PHE A 161 4.95 -12.80 -4.82
CA PHE A 161 5.92 -12.08 -5.64
C PHE A 161 5.25 -10.86 -6.26
N ARG A 162 6.00 -9.78 -6.33
CA ARG A 162 5.62 -8.54 -7.02
C ARG A 162 6.68 -8.21 -8.05
N CYS A 163 6.24 -7.83 -9.23
CA CYS A 163 7.07 -7.27 -10.27
C CYS A 163 6.58 -5.85 -10.57
N SER A 164 7.46 -4.88 -10.44
CA SER A 164 7.19 -3.46 -10.64
C SER A 164 8.01 -2.95 -11.82
N TYR A 165 7.36 -2.33 -12.78
CA TYR A 165 8.00 -1.58 -13.85
C TYR A 165 7.99 -0.10 -13.51
N LEU A 166 9.17 0.49 -13.40
CA LEU A 166 9.38 1.91 -13.16
C LEU A 166 9.51 2.63 -14.52
N PHE A 167 8.80 3.72 -14.70
CA PHE A 167 8.83 4.48 -15.96
C PHE A 167 10.16 5.17 -16.28
N ASN A 168 11.21 4.84 -15.54
CA ASN A 168 12.61 5.18 -15.85
C ASN A 168 13.40 4.00 -16.44
N ASN A 169 12.70 3.04 -17.08
CA ASN A 169 13.23 1.83 -17.72
C ASN A 169 13.91 0.86 -16.74
N LYS A 170 13.42 0.78 -15.52
CA LYS A 170 13.88 -0.19 -14.53
C LYS A 170 12.77 -1.14 -14.13
N PHE A 171 13.13 -2.39 -13.91
CA PHE A 171 12.28 -3.39 -13.27
C PHE A 171 12.76 -3.63 -11.85
N ASP A 172 11.83 -3.79 -10.95
CA ASP A 172 12.06 -4.15 -9.58
C ASP A 172 11.19 -5.34 -9.19
N THR A 173 11.75 -6.28 -8.44
CA THR A 173 11.05 -7.50 -8.02
C THR A 173 11.16 -7.66 -6.52
N ASP A 174 10.01 -7.78 -5.87
CA ASP A 174 9.92 -7.95 -4.43
C ASP A 174 9.35 -9.32 -4.07
N PHE A 175 9.90 -9.94 -3.03
CA PHE A 175 9.24 -11.02 -2.33
C PHE A 175 8.35 -10.46 -1.23
N LEU A 176 7.07 -10.83 -1.27
CA LEU A 176 6.08 -10.40 -0.29
C LEU A 176 5.95 -11.48 0.79
N PHE A 177 6.11 -11.09 2.03
CA PHE A 177 5.88 -11.96 3.16
C PHE A 177 5.18 -11.21 4.29
N ASN A 178 4.07 -11.73 4.75
CA ASN A 178 3.30 -11.14 5.83
C ASN A 178 2.74 -12.21 6.75
N ILE A 179 2.90 -12.03 8.05
CA ILE A 179 2.31 -12.88 9.08
C ILE A 179 1.38 -11.99 9.91
N THR A 180 0.13 -12.38 10.01
CA THR A 180 -0.86 -11.67 10.82
C THR A 180 -1.25 -12.54 12.02
N PHE A 181 -1.00 -12.06 13.22
CA PHE A 181 -1.49 -12.68 14.45
C PHE A 181 -2.75 -11.92 14.89
N SER A 182 -3.89 -12.60 14.97
CA SER A 182 -5.06 -12.11 15.67
C SER A 182 -5.05 -12.69 17.08
N LEU A 183 -4.81 -11.86 18.06
CA LEU A 183 -5.00 -12.18 19.49
C LEU A 183 -6.46 -12.05 19.85
#